data_20a75cb7ceaa6b05b661f38fa46abd47
#
_entry.id   20a75cb7ceaa6b05b661f38fa46abd47
#
_cell.length_a   1.000
_cell.length_b   1.000
_cell.length_c   1.000
_cell.angle_alpha   90.00
_cell.angle_beta   90.00
_cell.angle_gamma   90.00
#
_symmetry.space_group_name_H-M   'P 1'
#
loop_
_entity.id
_entity.type
_entity.pdbx_description
1 polymer ?
#
loop_
_entity_poly.entity_id
_entity_poly.type
_entity_poly.pdbx_seq_one_letter_code
_entity_poly.pdbx_strand_id
1 'polypeptide(L)'
;MSKELATTSDKGGIVKYDATNNPFLAAASGVGDFFGSRLSFDGNTGQILIGAKDDENEMKHGSVLVANLIAAEMGALCWVGGQLVDEVTFPIASGRELPILADLPDHGPYEKDEDGMEEGWQHVYRFQLYHEKDKEGFTFATSSKSGIRGVKKLLKAFGSKFPLKIGADGQYQYPVVEFTADSFKIKDKPKLGKKWAPVFNII
;
A
#
# COMPACT_ATOMS: atom_id res chain seq x y z
N MET A 1 -30.35 9.21 -20.81
CA MET A 1 -30.57 7.93 -20.09
C MET A 1 -29.29 7.62 -19.36
N SER A 2 -29.24 7.97 -18.08
CA SER A 2 -28.08 7.69 -17.20
C SER A 2 -28.09 6.21 -16.87
N LYS A 3 -27.07 5.47 -17.33
CA LYS A 3 -26.82 4.12 -16.84
C LYS A 3 -26.28 4.22 -15.42
N GLU A 4 -27.12 3.88 -14.45
CA GLU A 4 -26.67 3.61 -13.08
C GLU A 4 -25.58 2.52 -13.12
N LEU A 5 -24.41 2.87 -12.61
CA LEU A 5 -23.35 1.91 -12.33
C LEU A 5 -23.86 0.98 -11.21
N ALA A 6 -24.15 -0.25 -11.55
CA ALA A 6 -24.50 -1.28 -10.59
C ALA A 6 -23.25 -1.66 -9.78
N THR A 7 -23.01 -0.95 -8.70
CA THR A 7 -22.14 -1.42 -7.62
C THR A 7 -22.93 -2.43 -6.79
N THR A 8 -22.86 -3.69 -7.13
CA THR A 8 -23.36 -4.75 -6.25
C THR A 8 -22.31 -5.00 -5.18
N SER A 9 -22.46 -4.32 -4.02
CA SER A 9 -21.77 -4.76 -2.81
C SER A 9 -22.45 -6.04 -2.33
N ASP A 10 -21.92 -7.18 -2.70
CA ASP A 10 -22.27 -8.43 -2.05
C ASP A 10 -21.86 -8.34 -0.57
N LYS A 11 -22.70 -8.88 0.33
CA LYS A 11 -22.48 -8.93 1.77
C LYS A 11 -21.16 -9.66 2.08
N GLY A 12 -20.03 -8.97 2.03
CA GLY A 12 -18.73 -9.61 2.24
C GLY A 12 -17.52 -8.74 1.94
N GLY A 13 -17.64 -7.42 1.79
CA GLY A 13 -16.48 -6.53 1.63
C GLY A 13 -15.71 -6.69 0.31
N ILE A 14 -16.38 -7.13 -0.76
CA ILE A 14 -15.82 -7.25 -2.09
C ILE A 14 -16.59 -6.36 -3.08
N VAL A 15 -15.83 -5.60 -3.87
CA VAL A 15 -16.34 -4.90 -5.05
C VAL A 15 -15.90 -5.65 -6.30
N LYS A 16 -16.79 -5.77 -7.29
CA LYS A 16 -16.52 -6.38 -8.58
C LYS A 16 -16.55 -5.33 -9.68
N TYR A 17 -15.52 -5.31 -10.50
CA TYR A 17 -15.44 -4.49 -11.70
C TYR A 17 -15.32 -5.39 -12.92
N ASP A 18 -15.99 -5.02 -14.00
CA ASP A 18 -15.71 -5.59 -15.32
C ASP A 18 -14.51 -4.90 -15.98
N ALA A 19 -14.05 -5.41 -17.12
CA ALA A 19 -12.89 -4.87 -17.80
C ALA A 19 -13.09 -3.43 -18.33
N THR A 20 -14.33 -2.95 -18.48
CA THR A 20 -14.65 -1.63 -19.07
C THR A 20 -14.75 -0.52 -18.04
N ASN A 21 -15.08 -0.85 -16.80
CA ASN A 21 -15.28 0.11 -15.71
C ASN A 21 -14.33 -0.08 -14.52
N ASN A 22 -13.27 -0.87 -14.71
CA ASN A 22 -12.27 -1.13 -13.67
C ASN A 22 -11.30 0.06 -13.56
N PRO A 23 -11.32 0.83 -12.45
CA PRO A 23 -10.46 1.99 -12.28
C PRO A 23 -8.97 1.64 -12.28
N PHE A 24 -8.62 0.45 -11.82
CA PHE A 24 -7.23 -0.01 -11.79
C PHE A 24 -6.70 -0.37 -13.20
N LEU A 25 -7.54 -0.89 -14.08
CA LEU A 25 -7.15 -1.16 -15.49
C LEU A 25 -7.11 0.13 -16.31
N ALA A 26 -8.02 1.06 -16.08
CA ALA A 26 -8.02 2.35 -16.74
C ALA A 26 -6.73 3.14 -16.48
N ALA A 27 -6.22 3.07 -15.26
CA ALA A 27 -4.98 3.73 -14.88
C ALA A 27 -3.72 3.00 -15.37
N ALA A 28 -3.75 1.68 -15.52
CA ALA A 28 -2.62 0.92 -16.07
C ALA A 28 -2.29 1.29 -17.53
N SER A 29 -3.22 1.94 -18.24
CA SER A 29 -2.99 2.50 -19.60
C SER A 29 -2.41 3.92 -19.57
N GLY A 30 -2.30 4.57 -18.41
CA GLY A 30 -1.71 5.90 -18.23
C GLY A 30 -0.18 5.86 -18.12
N VAL A 31 0.45 6.97 -18.50
CA VAL A 31 1.89 7.15 -18.36
C VAL A 31 2.19 7.62 -16.94
N GLY A 32 2.79 6.75 -16.10
CA GLY A 32 3.23 7.12 -14.75
C GLY A 32 3.45 5.89 -13.85
N ASP A 33 4.44 5.98 -12.96
CA ASP A 33 4.85 4.89 -12.07
C ASP A 33 3.87 4.65 -10.90
N PHE A 34 2.92 5.57 -10.68
CA PHE A 34 1.99 5.51 -9.56
C PHE A 34 0.53 5.61 -10.02
N PHE A 35 -0.30 4.79 -9.42
CA PHE A 35 -1.76 4.89 -9.54
C PHE A 35 -2.27 6.02 -8.64
N GLY A 36 -2.60 7.17 -9.23
CA GLY A 36 -3.13 8.31 -8.49
C GLY A 36 -2.10 8.96 -7.55
N SER A 37 -2.57 9.53 -6.45
CA SER A 37 -1.72 10.21 -5.48
C SER A 37 -0.98 9.22 -4.58
N ARG A 38 0.21 9.64 -4.12
CA ARG A 38 0.94 8.88 -3.09
C ARG A 38 0.12 8.88 -1.79
N LEU A 39 0.04 7.73 -1.15
CA LEU A 39 -0.53 7.57 0.19
C LEU A 39 0.55 7.01 1.11
N SER A 40 0.86 7.73 2.16
CA SER A 40 1.87 7.37 3.15
C SER A 40 1.27 7.28 4.56
N PHE A 41 2.03 6.72 5.48
CA PHE A 41 1.62 6.57 6.88
C PHE A 41 2.75 7.01 7.80
N ASP A 42 2.49 8.00 8.64
CA ASP A 42 3.44 8.44 9.67
C ASP A 42 3.34 7.57 10.94
N GLY A 43 4.36 6.78 11.19
CA GLY A 43 4.44 5.92 12.37
C GLY A 43 4.64 6.65 13.69
N ASN A 44 4.95 7.95 13.69
CA ASN A 44 5.12 8.77 14.88
C ASN A 44 3.80 9.39 15.33
N THR A 45 3.04 9.94 14.39
CA THR A 45 1.77 10.64 14.64
C THR A 45 0.55 9.77 14.45
N GLY A 46 0.66 8.75 13.59
CA GLY A 46 -0.46 7.90 13.18
C GLY A 46 -1.26 8.49 12.02
N GLN A 47 -0.82 9.59 11.43
CA GLN A 47 -1.50 10.24 10.32
C GLN A 47 -1.39 9.44 9.03
N ILE A 48 -2.44 9.49 8.22
CA ILE A 48 -2.50 8.96 6.87
C ILE A 48 -2.40 10.16 5.93
N LEU A 49 -1.33 10.24 5.14
CA LEU A 49 -0.96 11.43 4.38
C LEU A 49 -1.08 11.18 2.87
N ILE A 50 -1.72 12.11 2.16
CA ILE A 50 -1.92 12.09 0.70
C ILE A 50 -1.02 13.15 0.09
N GLY A 51 -0.23 12.79 -0.93
CA GLY A 51 0.61 13.72 -1.67
C GLY A 51 2.11 13.57 -1.43
N ALA A 52 2.87 14.55 -1.90
CA ALA A 52 4.31 14.64 -1.67
C ALA A 52 4.61 15.35 -0.36
N LYS A 53 5.80 15.14 0.20
CA LYS A 53 6.23 15.58 1.53
C LYS A 53 5.95 17.06 1.85
N ASP A 54 5.94 17.93 0.84
CA ASP A 54 5.77 19.39 1.02
C ASP A 54 4.33 19.89 0.73
N ASP A 55 3.45 18.98 0.27
CA ASP A 55 2.03 19.29 -0.04
C ASP A 55 1.15 18.10 0.36
N GLU A 56 1.25 17.71 1.62
CA GLU A 56 0.51 16.56 2.16
C GLU A 56 -0.84 17.01 2.72
N ASN A 57 -1.89 16.29 2.33
CA ASN A 57 -3.21 16.39 2.94
C ASN A 57 -3.47 15.16 3.82
N GLU A 58 -4.23 15.30 4.88
CA GLU A 58 -4.55 14.20 5.78
C GLU A 58 -5.83 13.47 5.34
N MET A 59 -5.72 12.16 5.16
CA MET A 59 -6.87 11.28 5.00
C MET A 59 -7.43 10.91 6.39
N LYS A 60 -8.74 10.95 6.55
CA LYS A 60 -9.40 10.58 7.82
C LYS A 60 -9.23 9.09 8.13
N HIS A 61 -8.99 8.79 9.40
CA HIS A 61 -9.09 7.42 9.91
C HIS A 61 -10.51 6.86 9.69
N GLY A 62 -10.58 5.61 9.28
CA GLY A 62 -11.85 4.96 8.93
C GLY A 62 -12.29 5.23 7.48
N SER A 63 -11.43 5.83 6.65
CA SER A 63 -11.71 5.94 5.22
C SER A 63 -11.85 4.56 4.59
N VAL A 64 -12.91 4.40 3.79
CA VAL A 64 -13.26 3.15 3.12
C VAL A 64 -12.76 3.17 1.69
N LEU A 65 -11.90 2.23 1.35
CA LEU A 65 -11.18 2.17 0.08
C LEU A 65 -11.28 0.77 -0.54
N VAL A 66 -11.26 0.70 -1.84
CA VAL A 66 -11.11 -0.57 -2.58
C VAL A 66 -9.62 -0.85 -2.78
N ALA A 67 -9.15 -2.03 -2.42
CA ALA A 67 -7.73 -2.37 -2.47
C ALA A 67 -7.41 -3.33 -3.62
N ASN A 68 -6.50 -2.95 -4.51
CA ASN A 68 -5.97 -3.85 -5.53
C ASN A 68 -4.80 -4.68 -4.98
N LEU A 69 -5.13 -5.76 -4.30
CA LEU A 69 -4.12 -6.68 -3.74
C LEU A 69 -3.60 -7.70 -4.78
N ILE A 70 -4.25 -7.80 -5.93
CA ILE A 70 -3.80 -8.67 -7.04
C ILE A 70 -2.52 -8.10 -7.66
N ALA A 71 -2.47 -6.78 -7.82
CA ALA A 71 -1.30 -6.06 -8.33
C ALA A 71 -0.37 -5.55 -7.20
N ALA A 72 -0.54 -6.06 -5.96
CA ALA A 72 0.35 -5.69 -4.88
C ALA A 72 1.77 -6.18 -5.14
N GLU A 73 2.74 -5.34 -4.82
CA GLU A 73 4.16 -5.59 -5.05
C GLU A 73 4.95 -5.59 -3.74
N MET A 74 6.05 -6.30 -3.76
CA MET A 74 7.06 -6.28 -2.71
C MET A 74 8.46 -6.31 -3.32
N GLY A 75 9.45 -5.87 -2.55
CA GLY A 75 10.84 -5.87 -3.00
C GLY A 75 11.73 -5.02 -2.13
N ALA A 76 12.67 -4.31 -2.74
CA ALA A 76 13.58 -3.40 -2.09
C ALA A 76 13.77 -2.12 -2.91
N LEU A 77 13.95 -0.99 -2.22
CA LEU A 77 14.31 0.31 -2.77
C LEU A 77 15.64 0.75 -2.15
N CYS A 78 16.53 1.32 -2.96
CA CYS A 78 17.79 1.89 -2.49
C CYS A 78 17.76 3.41 -2.52
N TRP A 79 18.06 4.03 -1.39
CA TRP A 79 18.10 5.47 -1.22
C TRP A 79 19.51 5.94 -0.95
N VAL A 80 19.95 7.00 -1.66
CA VAL A 80 21.25 7.66 -1.47
C VAL A 80 21.04 9.16 -1.58
N GLY A 81 21.45 9.92 -0.56
CA GLY A 81 21.27 11.37 -0.51
C GLY A 81 19.80 11.80 -0.61
N GLY A 82 18.88 11.05 -0.03
CA GLY A 82 17.44 11.30 -0.10
C GLY A 82 16.79 10.99 -1.44
N GLN A 83 17.54 10.43 -2.41
CA GLN A 83 17.03 10.07 -3.74
C GLN A 83 16.92 8.57 -3.91
N LEU A 84 15.87 8.11 -4.60
CA LEU A 84 15.74 6.73 -5.03
C LEU A 84 16.72 6.48 -6.19
N VAL A 85 17.72 5.63 -5.99
CA VAL A 85 18.75 5.33 -6.99
C VAL A 85 18.60 3.97 -7.63
N ASP A 86 17.95 3.02 -6.96
CA ASP A 86 17.70 1.68 -7.51
C ASP A 86 16.46 1.03 -6.89
N GLU A 87 15.83 0.13 -7.64
CA GLU A 87 14.61 -0.56 -7.25
C GLU A 87 14.60 -2.00 -7.78
N VAL A 88 14.25 -2.94 -6.91
CA VAL A 88 13.99 -4.35 -7.25
C VAL A 88 12.64 -4.74 -6.67
N THR A 89 11.58 -4.61 -7.46
CA THR A 89 10.22 -4.98 -7.05
C THR A 89 9.59 -6.01 -7.98
N PHE A 90 8.63 -6.75 -7.47
CA PHE A 90 7.88 -7.75 -8.23
C PHE A 90 6.51 -7.99 -7.59
N PRO A 91 5.54 -8.46 -8.39
CA PRO A 91 4.21 -8.79 -7.87
C PRO A 91 4.28 -9.87 -6.78
N ILE A 92 3.56 -9.69 -5.69
CA ILE A 92 3.45 -10.68 -4.59
C ILE A 92 2.90 -12.00 -5.13
N ALA A 93 1.99 -11.94 -6.10
CA ALA A 93 1.41 -13.10 -6.76
C ALA A 93 2.43 -13.97 -7.53
N SER A 94 3.65 -13.45 -7.78
CA SER A 94 4.73 -14.22 -8.41
C SER A 94 5.27 -15.35 -7.52
N GLY A 95 4.98 -15.32 -6.21
CA GLY A 95 5.50 -16.29 -5.24
C GLY A 95 6.99 -16.16 -4.96
N ARG A 96 7.66 -15.12 -5.45
CA ARG A 96 9.08 -14.85 -5.19
C ARG A 96 9.26 -14.43 -3.72
N GLU A 97 10.41 -14.76 -3.16
CA GLU A 97 10.82 -14.28 -1.84
C GLU A 97 11.38 -12.86 -1.91
N LEU A 98 11.30 -12.13 -0.79
CA LEU A 98 11.96 -10.83 -0.67
C LEU A 98 13.46 -10.97 -0.93
N PRO A 99 14.08 -10.01 -1.64
CA PRO A 99 15.52 -10.03 -1.87
C PRO A 99 16.27 -9.92 -0.53
N ILE A 100 17.40 -10.62 -0.43
CA ILE A 100 18.33 -10.44 0.67
C ILE A 100 19.06 -9.14 0.42
N LEU A 101 18.89 -8.13 1.28
CA LEU A 101 19.42 -6.78 1.05
C LEU A 101 20.94 -6.76 0.91
N ALA A 102 21.65 -7.66 1.60
CA ALA A 102 23.11 -7.77 1.53
C ALA A 102 23.63 -8.32 0.19
N ASP A 103 22.78 -8.94 -0.61
CA ASP A 103 23.14 -9.51 -1.92
C ASP A 103 22.89 -8.52 -3.07
N LEU A 104 22.27 -7.36 -2.76
CA LEU A 104 22.00 -6.32 -3.74
C LEU A 104 23.23 -5.42 -3.95
N PRO A 105 23.34 -4.74 -5.12
CA PRO A 105 24.46 -3.85 -5.41
C PRO A 105 24.66 -2.79 -4.34
N ASP A 106 25.92 -2.52 -3.98
CA ASP A 106 26.24 -1.42 -3.07
C ASP A 106 26.30 -0.10 -3.86
N HIS A 107 25.47 0.86 -3.49
CA HIS A 107 25.39 2.19 -4.08
C HIS A 107 25.93 3.29 -3.15
N GLY A 108 26.53 2.90 -1.99
CA GLY A 108 27.07 3.85 -1.01
C GLY A 108 28.05 4.88 -1.56
N PRO A 109 28.40 5.86 -0.77
CA PRO A 109 28.25 5.92 0.70
C PRO A 109 26.81 6.26 1.10
N TYR A 110 26.36 5.68 2.22
CA TYR A 110 25.03 5.90 2.80
C TYR A 110 25.10 6.92 3.93
N GLU A 111 24.19 7.85 3.92
CA GLU A 111 24.02 8.83 4.98
C GLU A 111 22.99 8.32 6.01
N LYS A 112 22.96 8.95 7.16
CA LYS A 112 21.89 8.74 8.14
C LYS A 112 20.92 9.90 8.02
N ASP A 113 19.64 9.56 8.03
CA ASP A 113 18.60 10.56 8.08
C ASP A 113 18.55 11.26 9.46
N GLU A 114 17.69 12.28 9.60
CA GLU A 114 17.52 13.05 10.83
C GLU A 114 17.10 12.16 12.03
N ASP A 115 16.45 11.05 11.79
CA ASP A 115 16.07 10.04 12.78
C ASP A 115 17.20 9.02 13.08
N GLY A 116 18.34 9.15 12.43
CA GLY A 116 19.52 8.28 12.55
C GLY A 116 19.34 6.92 11.85
N MET A 117 18.35 6.80 10.95
CA MET A 117 18.20 5.63 10.07
C MET A 117 19.20 5.75 8.92
N GLU A 118 19.94 4.68 8.69
CA GLU A 118 20.88 4.60 7.57
C GLU A 118 20.10 4.44 6.26
N GLU A 119 20.46 5.22 5.25
CA GLU A 119 19.99 5.05 3.88
C GLU A 119 20.44 3.70 3.31
N GLY A 120 20.19 3.47 2.05
CA GLY A 120 20.51 2.25 1.35
C GLY A 120 19.28 1.39 1.07
N TRP A 121 19.50 0.10 0.94
CA TRP A 121 18.44 -0.84 0.61
C TRP A 121 17.45 -1.06 1.77
N GLN A 122 16.17 -0.87 1.48
CA GLN A 122 15.07 -1.09 2.42
C GLN A 122 13.97 -1.91 1.74
N HIS A 123 13.43 -2.91 2.44
CA HIS A 123 12.26 -3.63 1.95
C HIS A 123 11.06 -2.70 1.80
N VAL A 124 10.30 -2.89 0.73
CA VAL A 124 9.09 -2.14 0.45
C VAL A 124 7.92 -3.08 0.16
N TYR A 125 6.73 -2.65 0.53
CA TYR A 125 5.46 -3.18 0.08
C TYR A 125 4.63 -2.04 -0.48
N ARG A 126 4.00 -2.24 -1.65
CA ARG A 126 3.10 -1.25 -2.25
C ARG A 126 1.88 -1.91 -2.86
N PHE A 127 0.76 -1.21 -2.86
CA PHE A 127 -0.46 -1.59 -3.53
C PHE A 127 -1.34 -0.39 -3.80
N GLN A 128 -2.27 -0.57 -4.74
CA GLN A 128 -3.18 0.47 -5.18
C GLN A 128 -4.45 0.46 -4.34
N LEU A 129 -4.99 1.65 -4.08
CA LEU A 129 -6.23 1.90 -3.37
C LEU A 129 -7.11 2.85 -4.18
N TYR A 130 -8.42 2.71 -4.08
CA TYR A 130 -9.36 3.55 -4.80
C TYR A 130 -10.50 3.99 -3.90
N HIS A 131 -10.77 5.29 -3.85
CA HIS A 131 -11.91 5.85 -3.13
C HIS A 131 -13.08 6.02 -4.07
N GLU A 132 -14.09 5.14 -3.96
CA GLU A 132 -15.19 5.09 -4.94
C GLU A 132 -16.02 6.37 -4.99
N LYS A 133 -16.25 7.01 -3.83
CA LYS A 133 -17.07 8.21 -3.73
C LYS A 133 -16.44 9.40 -4.46
N ASP A 134 -15.16 9.64 -4.25
CA ASP A 134 -14.46 10.79 -4.80
C ASP A 134 -13.78 10.47 -6.13
N LYS A 135 -13.82 9.19 -6.57
CA LYS A 135 -13.20 8.71 -7.81
C LYS A 135 -11.68 8.93 -7.84
N GLU A 136 -11.04 8.83 -6.67
CA GLU A 136 -9.62 9.07 -6.52
C GLU A 136 -8.84 7.78 -6.34
N GLY A 137 -7.70 7.68 -7.04
CA GLY A 137 -6.74 6.60 -6.92
C GLY A 137 -5.58 6.99 -6.00
N PHE A 138 -5.04 5.99 -5.29
CA PHE A 138 -3.88 6.15 -4.43
C PHE A 138 -2.94 4.97 -4.56
N THR A 139 -1.63 5.23 -4.43
CA THR A 139 -0.63 4.20 -4.24
C THR A 139 -0.10 4.27 -2.80
N PHE A 140 -0.42 3.28 -2.00
CA PHE A 140 0.17 3.12 -0.68
C PHE A 140 1.50 2.38 -0.78
N ALA A 141 2.56 2.95 -0.21
CA ALA A 141 3.86 2.33 -0.13
C ALA A 141 4.44 2.47 1.28
N THR A 142 5.13 1.45 1.76
CA THR A 142 5.75 1.48 3.08
C THR A 142 7.01 0.62 3.14
N SER A 143 8.09 1.17 3.73
CA SER A 143 9.32 0.46 4.09
C SER A 143 9.43 0.27 5.62
N SER A 144 8.59 0.94 6.41
CA SER A 144 8.64 0.84 7.86
C SER A 144 8.24 -0.55 8.38
N LYS A 145 8.87 -1.03 9.45
CA LYS A 145 8.56 -2.33 10.06
C LYS A 145 7.10 -2.47 10.48
N SER A 146 6.50 -1.40 11.01
CA SER A 146 5.08 -1.38 11.39
C SER A 146 4.17 -1.39 10.18
N GLY A 147 4.50 -0.61 9.14
CA GLY A 147 3.80 -0.58 7.87
C GLY A 147 3.78 -1.92 7.17
N ILE A 148 4.96 -2.54 7.00
CA ILE A 148 5.10 -3.88 6.40
C ILE A 148 4.27 -4.92 7.17
N ARG A 149 4.25 -4.85 8.52
CA ARG A 149 3.43 -5.74 9.33
C ARG A 149 1.94 -5.54 9.07
N GLY A 150 1.48 -4.30 8.92
CA GLY A 150 0.09 -3.96 8.57
C GLY A 150 -0.31 -4.55 7.22
N VAL A 151 0.52 -4.33 6.20
CA VAL A 151 0.29 -4.88 4.84
C VAL A 151 0.28 -6.41 4.85
N LYS A 152 1.24 -7.05 5.53
CA LYS A 152 1.27 -8.53 5.64
C LYS A 152 0.01 -9.10 6.33
N LYS A 153 -0.55 -8.41 7.33
CA LYS A 153 -1.83 -8.81 7.95
C LYS A 153 -2.99 -8.72 6.95
N LEU A 154 -3.06 -7.63 6.18
CA LEU A 154 -4.07 -7.47 5.14
C LEU A 154 -3.97 -8.58 4.09
N LEU A 155 -2.78 -8.82 3.54
CA LEU A 155 -2.54 -9.87 2.53
C LEU A 155 -2.92 -11.26 3.05
N LYS A 156 -2.58 -11.57 4.32
CA LYS A 156 -2.95 -12.85 4.96
C LYS A 156 -4.46 -12.98 5.12
N ALA A 157 -5.14 -11.91 5.57
CA ALA A 157 -6.58 -11.90 5.73
C ALA A 157 -7.29 -12.07 4.37
N PHE A 158 -6.80 -11.41 3.33
CA PHE A 158 -7.31 -11.55 1.97
C PHE A 158 -7.09 -12.96 1.45
N GLY A 159 -5.86 -13.47 1.46
CA GLY A 159 -5.53 -14.80 0.93
C GLY A 159 -6.25 -15.95 1.63
N SER A 160 -6.64 -15.78 2.91
CA SER A 160 -7.42 -16.79 3.64
C SER A 160 -8.91 -16.82 3.29
N LYS A 161 -9.46 -15.67 2.88
CA LYS A 161 -10.90 -15.51 2.61
C LYS A 161 -11.23 -15.54 1.11
N PHE A 162 -10.29 -15.07 0.29
CA PHE A 162 -10.54 -14.80 -1.11
C PHE A 162 -9.38 -15.38 -1.93
N PRO A 163 -9.55 -16.54 -2.60
CA PRO A 163 -8.56 -16.97 -3.57
C PRO A 163 -8.39 -15.88 -4.64
N LEU A 164 -7.15 -15.51 -4.92
CA LEU A 164 -6.75 -14.54 -5.96
C LEU A 164 -7.18 -15.07 -7.34
N LYS A 165 -8.45 -15.00 -7.66
CA LYS A 165 -8.99 -15.47 -8.94
C LYS A 165 -9.87 -14.37 -9.52
N ILE A 166 -9.69 -14.12 -10.80
CA ILE A 166 -10.73 -13.55 -11.63
C ILE A 166 -11.93 -14.49 -11.46
N GLY A 167 -13.10 -13.97 -11.09
CA GLY A 167 -14.30 -14.78 -10.94
C GLY A 167 -14.59 -15.56 -12.21
N ALA A 168 -15.31 -16.67 -12.09
CA ALA A 168 -15.70 -17.49 -13.24
C ALA A 168 -16.51 -16.70 -14.30
N ASP A 169 -17.02 -15.54 -13.91
CA ASP A 169 -17.73 -14.56 -14.73
C ASP A 169 -16.79 -13.54 -15.43
N GLY A 170 -15.46 -13.66 -15.28
CA GLY A 170 -14.46 -12.74 -15.83
C GLY A 170 -14.36 -11.40 -15.09
N GLN A 171 -15.05 -11.26 -13.95
CA GLN A 171 -15.00 -10.04 -13.16
C GLN A 171 -13.81 -10.02 -12.20
N TYR A 172 -13.18 -8.86 -12.07
CA TYR A 172 -12.12 -8.60 -11.09
C TYR A 172 -12.74 -8.33 -9.72
N GLN A 173 -12.27 -9.04 -8.70
CA GLN A 173 -12.77 -8.92 -7.33
C GLN A 173 -11.73 -8.25 -6.44
N TYR A 174 -12.12 -7.16 -5.80
CA TYR A 174 -11.26 -6.38 -4.92
C TYR A 174 -11.88 -6.25 -3.53
N PRO A 175 -11.10 -6.47 -2.46
CA PRO A 175 -11.60 -6.25 -1.10
C PRO A 175 -11.85 -4.76 -0.84
N VAL A 176 -12.89 -4.48 -0.08
CA VAL A 176 -13.12 -3.18 0.52
C VAL A 176 -12.44 -3.17 1.89
N VAL A 177 -11.65 -2.15 2.14
CA VAL A 177 -10.88 -2.01 3.37
C VAL A 177 -11.19 -0.68 4.05
N GLU A 178 -11.35 -0.72 5.35
CA GLU A 178 -11.30 0.45 6.20
C GLU A 178 -9.84 0.72 6.58
N PHE A 179 -9.32 1.90 6.25
CA PHE A 179 -7.95 2.30 6.58
C PHE A 179 -7.95 3.12 7.87
N THR A 180 -7.26 2.63 8.90
CA THR A 180 -7.12 3.26 10.20
C THR A 180 -5.73 3.02 10.79
N ALA A 181 -5.52 3.32 12.05
CA ALA A 181 -4.26 3.13 12.75
C ALA A 181 -4.44 2.61 14.17
N ASP A 182 -3.53 1.76 14.59
CA ASP A 182 -3.39 1.31 15.98
C ASP A 182 -2.08 1.80 16.58
N SER A 183 -2.14 2.16 17.86
CA SER A 183 -0.97 2.61 18.59
C SER A 183 -0.36 1.50 19.45
N PHE A 184 0.96 1.53 19.57
CA PHE A 184 1.70 0.59 20.43
C PHE A 184 2.90 1.27 21.10
N LYS A 185 3.40 0.65 22.16
CA LYS A 185 4.66 1.04 22.82
C LYS A 185 5.73 -0.01 22.57
N ILE A 186 6.95 0.42 22.31
CA ILE A 186 8.09 -0.49 22.17
C ILE A 186 8.60 -0.84 23.56
N LYS A 187 8.47 -2.11 23.99
CA LYS A 187 8.78 -2.58 25.35
C LYS A 187 10.18 -2.17 25.81
N ASP A 188 11.17 -2.35 24.94
CA ASP A 188 12.58 -2.18 25.30
C ASP A 188 13.11 -0.75 25.04
N LYS A 189 12.25 0.15 24.57
CA LYS A 189 12.61 1.53 24.23
C LYS A 189 11.53 2.52 24.68
N PRO A 190 11.30 2.66 25.99
CA PRO A 190 10.22 3.52 26.51
C PRO A 190 10.39 5.00 26.13
N LYS A 191 11.63 5.44 25.89
CA LYS A 191 11.95 6.82 25.47
C LYS A 191 11.42 7.18 24.08
N LEU A 192 11.15 6.20 23.21
CA LEU A 192 10.59 6.44 21.87
C LEU A 192 9.09 6.76 21.88
N GLY A 193 8.45 6.77 23.05
CA GLY A 193 7.06 7.13 23.20
C GLY A 193 6.09 6.15 22.54
N LYS A 194 4.93 6.68 22.20
CA LYS A 194 3.87 5.97 21.49
C LYS A 194 4.18 5.96 19.98
N LYS A 195 4.10 4.81 19.37
CA LYS A 195 4.23 4.62 17.92
C LYS A 195 2.92 4.10 17.35
N TRP A 196 2.76 4.21 16.03
CA TRP A 196 1.56 3.82 15.34
C TRP A 196 1.87 2.83 14.20
N ALA A 197 0.87 2.03 13.87
CA ALA A 197 0.91 1.11 12.74
C ALA A 197 -0.35 1.26 11.89
N PRO A 198 -0.25 1.20 10.57
CA PRO A 198 -1.42 1.20 9.70
C PRO A 198 -2.20 -0.09 9.89
N VAL A 199 -3.53 0.03 9.88
CA VAL A 199 -4.47 -1.08 9.99
C VAL A 199 -5.44 -1.01 8.82
N PHE A 200 -5.58 -2.13 8.13
CA PHE A 200 -6.52 -2.31 7.02
C PHE A 200 -7.51 -3.42 7.39
N ASN A 201 -8.72 -3.05 7.72
CA ASN A 201 -9.78 -3.99 8.06
C ASN A 201 -10.60 -4.29 6.80
N ILE A 202 -10.68 -5.55 6.37
CA ILE A 202 -11.61 -5.95 5.31
C ILE A 202 -13.03 -5.95 5.93
N ILE A 203 -13.93 -5.16 5.33
CA ILE A 203 -15.30 -4.91 5.81
C ILE A 203 -16.34 -5.53 4.91
#